data_513d17ddf7de2f437af1df3decd3f4d4
#
_entry.id   513d17ddf7de2f437af1df3decd3f4d4
#
_cell.length_a   1.000
_cell.length_b   1.000
_cell.length_c   1.000
_cell.angle_alpha   90.00
_cell.angle_beta   90.00
_cell.angle_gamma   90.00
#
_symmetry.space_group_name_H-M   'P 1'
#
loop_
_entity.id
_entity.type
_entity.pdbx_description
1 polymer ?
#
loop_
_entity_poly.entity_id
_entity_poly.type
_entity_poly.pdbx_seq_one_letter_code
_entity_poly.pdbx_strand_id
1 'polypeptide(L)'
;MPGFELFDEKEIEALADVIKRKVVHRYSFQGVREGIYRVAEFEQAFAKRVGTKYALGVSSGSAALYVGLKALGIGPGDEIITSAFT
;
A
#
# COMPACT_ATOMS: atom_id res chain seq x y z
N MET A 1 -15.70 9.73 4.08
CA MET A 1 -14.71 10.15 5.09
C MET A 1 -14.06 11.43 4.62
N PRO A 2 -14.04 12.47 5.42
CA PRO A 2 -13.27 13.65 5.09
C PRO A 2 -11.79 13.30 5.09
N GLY A 3 -11.01 13.93 4.25
CA GLY A 3 -9.58 13.66 4.10
C GLY A 3 -8.99 14.49 2.96
N PHE A 4 -9.86 14.94 2.05
CA PHE A 4 -9.46 15.80 0.94
C PHE A 4 -8.96 17.17 1.41
N GLU A 5 -9.40 17.63 2.58
CA GLU A 5 -8.95 18.88 3.19
C GLU A 5 -7.47 18.84 3.63
N LEU A 6 -6.91 17.63 3.72
CA LEU A 6 -5.52 17.44 4.11
C LEU A 6 -4.56 17.46 2.92
N PHE A 7 -5.11 17.45 1.69
CA PHE A 7 -4.28 17.54 0.49
C PHE A 7 -3.78 18.97 0.30
N ASP A 8 -2.48 19.09 0.18
CA ASP A 8 -1.81 20.38 0.01
C ASP A 8 -0.69 20.29 -1.05
N GLU A 9 0.17 21.25 -1.08
CA GLU A 9 1.28 21.33 -2.04
C GLU A 9 2.25 20.14 -1.92
N LYS A 10 2.35 19.51 -0.76
CA LYS A 10 3.25 18.38 -0.55
C LYS A 10 2.84 17.15 -1.36
N GLU A 11 1.54 16.88 -1.46
CA GLU A 11 1.03 15.79 -2.30
C GLU A 11 1.28 16.09 -3.79
N ILE A 12 1.09 17.35 -4.20
CA ILE A 12 1.35 17.77 -5.58
C ILE A 12 2.83 17.58 -5.93
N GLU A 13 3.73 18.03 -5.07
CA GLU A 13 5.17 17.87 -5.27
C GLU A 13 5.59 16.40 -5.31
N ALA A 14 5.06 15.57 -4.42
CA ALA A 14 5.35 14.14 -4.36
C ALA A 14 4.89 13.42 -5.63
N LEU A 15 3.68 13.72 -6.13
CA LEU A 15 3.17 13.18 -7.37
C LEU A 15 3.98 13.66 -8.59
N ALA A 16 4.32 14.95 -8.63
CA ALA A 16 5.14 15.51 -9.68
C ALA A 16 6.52 14.84 -9.75
N ASP A 17 7.14 14.56 -8.62
CA ASP A 17 8.42 13.84 -8.55
C ASP A 17 8.32 12.44 -9.14
N VAL A 18 7.28 11.68 -8.80
CA VAL A 18 7.06 10.34 -9.35
C VAL A 18 6.88 10.39 -10.88
N ILE A 19 6.09 11.33 -11.39
CA ILE A 19 5.86 11.50 -12.83
C ILE A 19 7.15 11.89 -13.56
N LYS A 20 7.93 12.82 -13.02
CA LYS A 20 9.21 13.26 -13.59
C LYS A 20 10.22 12.11 -13.69
N ARG A 21 10.24 11.21 -12.72
CA ARG A 21 11.09 10.01 -12.72
C ARG A 21 10.62 8.93 -13.69
N LYS A 22 9.40 9.02 -14.21
CA LYS A 22 8.81 8.08 -15.21
C LYS A 22 8.74 6.63 -14.73
N VAL A 23 8.85 6.36 -13.43
CA VAL A 23 8.77 5.02 -12.86
C VAL A 23 7.62 4.95 -11.87
N VAL A 24 6.47 4.54 -12.37
CA VAL A 24 5.21 4.41 -11.62
C VAL A 24 4.94 2.99 -11.12
N HIS A 25 5.80 2.05 -11.45
CA HIS A 25 5.67 0.66 -11.02
C HIS A 25 6.29 0.45 -9.63
N ARG A 26 5.72 -0.47 -8.85
CA ARG A 26 6.24 -0.81 -7.53
C ARG A 26 7.61 -1.51 -7.61
N TYR A 27 7.78 -2.40 -8.57
CA TYR A 27 8.99 -3.20 -8.78
C TYR A 27 9.71 -2.83 -10.06
N SER A 28 10.88 -3.43 -10.27
CA SER A 28 11.69 -3.28 -11.48
C SER A 28 12.31 -1.89 -11.67
N PHE A 29 12.96 -1.70 -12.80
CA PHE A 29 13.57 -0.42 -13.22
C PHE A 29 14.66 0.12 -12.26
N GLN A 30 15.42 -0.78 -11.61
CA GLN A 30 16.46 -0.40 -10.65
C GLN A 30 17.46 0.64 -11.21
N GLY A 31 17.82 0.51 -12.47
CA GLY A 31 18.78 1.40 -13.11
C GLY A 31 18.31 2.86 -13.26
N VAL A 32 17.01 3.12 -13.20
CA VAL A 32 16.44 4.46 -13.36
C VAL A 32 15.79 4.99 -12.08
N ARG A 33 15.68 4.15 -11.04
CA ARG A 33 15.04 4.54 -9.76
C ARG A 33 15.92 5.35 -8.83
N GLU A 34 17.22 5.31 -9.01
CA GLU A 34 18.16 5.99 -8.10
C GLU A 34 17.96 5.58 -6.62
N GLY A 35 17.51 4.34 -6.38
CA GLY A 35 17.24 3.84 -5.04
C GLY A 35 15.92 4.32 -4.42
N ILE A 36 15.07 5.01 -5.16
CA ILE A 36 13.81 5.57 -4.66
C ILE A 36 12.63 4.62 -4.95
N TYR A 37 11.98 4.15 -3.89
CA TYR A 37 10.86 3.20 -3.93
C TYR A 37 9.74 3.71 -3.03
N ARG A 38 8.91 4.63 -3.53
CA ARG A 38 7.90 5.34 -2.73
C ARG A 38 6.92 4.42 -2.00
N VAL A 39 6.49 3.33 -2.65
CA VAL A 39 5.60 2.37 -1.99
C VAL A 39 6.31 1.64 -0.85
N ALA A 40 7.56 1.24 -1.04
CA ALA A 40 8.34 0.61 0.03
C ALA A 40 8.59 1.56 1.21
N GLU A 41 8.87 2.83 0.93
CA GLU A 41 8.99 3.88 1.96
C GLU A 41 7.68 4.01 2.76
N PHE A 42 6.54 4.05 2.07
CA PHE A 42 5.22 4.08 2.70
C PHE A 42 4.98 2.84 3.57
N GLU A 43 5.26 1.65 3.05
CA GLU A 43 5.07 0.39 3.78
C GLU A 43 5.88 0.35 5.07
N GLN A 44 7.14 0.80 5.03
CA GLN A 44 8.00 0.88 6.21
C GLN A 44 7.46 1.88 7.23
N ALA A 45 7.07 3.07 6.78
CA ALA A 45 6.51 4.10 7.64
C ALA A 45 5.19 3.64 8.29
N PHE A 46 4.33 2.99 7.51
CA PHE A 46 3.06 2.46 7.99
C PHE A 46 3.25 1.33 9.01
N ALA A 47 4.12 0.35 8.71
CA ALA A 47 4.45 -0.72 9.64
C ALA A 47 4.95 -0.18 10.98
N LYS A 48 5.85 0.80 10.93
CA LYS A 48 6.35 1.48 12.13
C LYS A 48 5.24 2.19 12.90
N ARG A 49 4.33 2.87 12.19
CA ARG A 49 3.22 3.63 12.81
C ARG A 49 2.24 2.74 13.55
N VAL A 50 1.91 1.57 12.98
CA VAL A 50 0.94 0.63 13.57
C VAL A 50 1.60 -0.42 14.47
N GLY A 51 2.93 -0.47 14.55
CA GLY A 51 3.66 -1.39 15.41
C GLY A 51 3.75 -2.82 14.86
N THR A 52 3.61 -3.01 13.54
CA THR A 52 3.77 -4.31 12.89
C THR A 52 5.18 -4.47 12.31
N LYS A 53 5.60 -5.72 12.09
CA LYS A 53 6.90 -6.00 11.49
C LYS A 53 6.92 -5.68 9.99
N TYR A 54 5.80 -5.90 9.30
CA TYR A 54 5.66 -5.73 7.87
C TYR A 54 4.37 -5.00 7.52
N ALA A 55 4.35 -4.35 6.38
CA ALA A 55 3.18 -3.83 5.71
C ALA A 55 3.31 -4.07 4.21
N LEU A 56 2.20 -4.25 3.54
CA LEU A 56 2.13 -4.42 2.08
C LEU A 56 1.06 -3.51 1.51
N GLY A 57 1.46 -2.64 0.60
CA GLY A 57 0.53 -1.81 -0.18
C GLY A 57 -0.17 -2.65 -1.24
N VAL A 58 -1.48 -2.57 -1.29
CA VAL A 58 -2.34 -3.24 -2.27
C VAL A 58 -3.30 -2.25 -2.91
N SER A 59 -3.94 -2.64 -3.99
CA SER A 59 -4.76 -1.74 -4.81
C SER A 59 -6.11 -1.35 -4.19
N SER A 60 -6.59 -2.08 -3.19
CA SER A 60 -7.87 -1.81 -2.52
C SER A 60 -7.99 -2.56 -1.20
N GLY A 61 -8.96 -2.16 -0.35
CA GLY A 61 -9.30 -2.89 0.86
C GLY A 61 -9.77 -4.33 0.58
N SER A 62 -10.53 -4.55 -0.48
CA SER A 62 -10.94 -5.90 -0.91
C SER A 62 -9.73 -6.76 -1.28
N ALA A 63 -8.76 -6.20 -2.00
CA ALA A 63 -7.51 -6.89 -2.29
C ALA A 63 -6.71 -7.20 -1.02
N ALA A 64 -6.71 -6.31 -0.03
CA ALA A 64 -6.06 -6.54 1.26
C ALA A 64 -6.65 -7.74 1.99
N LEU A 65 -7.98 -7.85 2.06
CA LEU A 65 -8.66 -9.00 2.66
C LEU A 65 -8.34 -10.29 1.91
N TYR A 66 -8.42 -10.28 0.59
CA TYR A 66 -8.12 -11.45 -0.23
C TYR A 66 -6.67 -11.93 -0.04
N VAL A 67 -5.71 -11.02 -0.13
CA VAL A 67 -4.29 -11.35 0.07
C VAL A 67 -4.02 -11.84 1.48
N GLY A 68 -4.62 -11.21 2.49
CA GLY A 68 -4.47 -11.61 3.88
C GLY A 68 -4.99 -13.03 4.13
N LEU A 69 -6.18 -13.35 3.65
CA LEU A 69 -6.76 -14.69 3.79
C LEU A 69 -5.92 -15.76 3.07
N LYS A 70 -5.44 -15.47 1.87
CA LYS A 70 -4.56 -16.37 1.13
C LYS A 70 -3.22 -16.58 1.83
N ALA A 71 -2.64 -15.54 2.38
CA ALA A 71 -1.38 -15.61 3.13
C ALA A 71 -1.50 -16.48 4.40
N LEU A 72 -2.69 -16.53 5.01
CA LEU A 72 -3.00 -17.41 6.14
C LEU A 72 -3.34 -18.84 5.72
N GLY A 73 -3.36 -19.16 4.43
CA GLY A 73 -3.71 -20.49 3.91
C GLY A 73 -5.21 -20.79 3.92
N ILE A 74 -6.05 -19.79 4.13
CA ILE A 74 -7.51 -19.95 4.15
C ILE A 74 -8.05 -20.13 2.73
N GLY A 75 -8.89 -21.13 2.53
CA GLY A 75 -9.44 -21.51 1.24
C GLY A 75 -10.73 -22.30 1.32
N PRO A 76 -11.10 -23.00 0.23
CA PRO A 76 -12.31 -23.79 0.20
C PRO A 76 -12.42 -24.79 1.35
N GLY A 77 -13.56 -24.82 2.03
CA GLY A 77 -13.80 -25.65 3.20
C GLY A 77 -13.50 -25.00 4.55
N ASP A 78 -12.84 -23.86 4.56
CA ASP A 78 -12.59 -23.09 5.77
C ASP A 78 -13.77 -22.14 6.09
N GLU A 79 -13.97 -21.90 7.37
CA GLU A 79 -15.00 -21.01 7.88
C GLU A 79 -14.38 -19.73 8.44
N ILE A 80 -15.02 -18.58 8.18
CA ILE A 80 -14.58 -17.28 8.66
C ILE A 80 -15.73 -16.59 9.38
N ILE A 81 -15.46 -16.06 10.56
CA ILE A 81 -16.41 -15.23 11.32
C ILE A 81 -16.04 -13.77 11.03
N THR A 82 -17.01 -12.99 10.58
CA THR A 82 -16.83 -11.57 10.30
C THR A 82 -18.07 -10.77 10.67
N SER A 83 -17.95 -9.43 10.69
CA SER A 83 -19.07 -8.55 10.91
C SER A 83 -20.08 -8.66 9.76
N ALA A 84 -21.37 -8.64 10.09
CA ALA A 84 -22.46 -8.61 9.10
C ALA A 84 -22.65 -7.22 8.47
N PHE A 85 -22.09 -6.20 9.10
CA PHE A 85 -22.21 -4.80 8.66
C PHE A 85 -20.85 -4.11 8.68
N THR A 86 -20.35 -3.83 7.50
CA THR A 86 -19.10 -3.09 7.33
C THR A 86 -19.04 -2.46 5.93
#